data_b8969352c48641a2944134c9c06b5197
#
_entry.id   b8969352c48641a2944134c9c06b5197
#
_cell.length_a   1.000
_cell.length_b   1.000
_cell.length_c   1.000
_cell.angle_alpha   90.00
_cell.angle_beta   90.00
_cell.angle_gamma   90.00
#
_symmetry.space_group_name_H-M   'P 1'
#
loop_
_entity.id
_entity.type
_entity.pdbx_description
1 polymer ?
#
loop_
_entity_poly.entity_id
_entity_poly.type
_entity_poly.pdbx_seq_one_letter_code
_entity_poly.pdbx_strand_id
1 'polypeptide(L)'
;MKGMKILSHFREKSVRIFNFFCLFISIVSTQNDDVIISSINADTVQNKLDHYLEQDHGLSISFVLKSFDKVDNISTYSIVDNPKAIDTILVKYNDKIKNNTLKQIFGLYESTVIGENFNHVGKKLVSRYYFINDEPIPQLGMINSELGAIISFTPNFESNFSGILGISNLENKWNINGELDLQMENYFQNAERGSFYWKRIDSLSQIIKLGVLFPHPFGWKTGIDLKYQYGIFKGLYTSMENRHMLNTYIPWLNKVGLGYVFGRTTPTQKGMDLGHRASKYQAFSFSSNREEMNDRYLPTSGIGIQLIIDGGLDGQVNYLNTSFSFMKIKPINTNAFYKVKFSGKGIAYDGIAVPISRYHRFGGALSLRGYEEQQFTSTQFQVTTVELGYNTTNLMQMIAFMDLGSDRINVFQKSWLGYGIGLSQINKDFMINLEYGISGNSLKNGKIHLRWITRL
;
A
#
# COMPACT_ATOMS: atom_id res chain seq x y z
N MET A 1 -1.82 -46.51 -4.88
CA MET A 1 -0.60 -46.01 -5.50
C MET A 1 -0.83 -44.94 -6.58
N LYS A 2 -1.75 -43.98 -6.38
CA LYS A 2 -1.99 -42.85 -7.31
C LYS A 2 -1.70 -41.46 -6.73
N GLY A 3 -1.41 -41.38 -5.42
CA GLY A 3 -1.16 -40.08 -4.74
C GLY A 3 0.28 -39.53 -4.80
N MET A 4 1.24 -40.35 -5.24
CA MET A 4 2.66 -39.95 -5.18
C MET A 4 3.20 -39.28 -6.45
N LYS A 5 2.44 -39.25 -7.55
CA LYS A 5 2.87 -38.60 -8.81
C LYS A 5 2.51 -37.11 -8.92
N ILE A 6 1.58 -36.62 -8.10
CA ILE A 6 1.17 -35.21 -8.14
C ILE A 6 2.14 -34.32 -7.35
N LEU A 7 2.73 -34.83 -6.28
CA LEU A 7 3.72 -34.10 -5.47
C LEU A 7 5.08 -33.91 -6.16
N SER A 8 5.47 -34.83 -7.04
CA SER A 8 6.72 -34.68 -7.80
C SER A 8 6.65 -33.57 -8.86
N HIS A 9 5.48 -33.37 -9.46
CA HIS A 9 5.30 -32.35 -10.51
C HIS A 9 5.24 -30.92 -9.95
N PHE A 10 4.77 -30.76 -8.69
CA PHE A 10 4.80 -29.47 -7.99
C PHE A 10 6.21 -29.11 -7.52
N ARG A 11 7.01 -30.10 -7.15
CA ARG A 11 8.38 -29.89 -6.66
C ARG A 11 9.34 -29.46 -7.77
N GLU A 12 9.16 -29.94 -8.99
CA GLU A 12 10.01 -29.54 -10.13
C GLU A 12 9.67 -28.13 -10.66
N LYS A 13 8.40 -27.71 -10.61
CA LYS A 13 8.02 -26.35 -11.04
C LYS A 13 8.42 -25.27 -10.03
N SER A 14 8.32 -25.55 -8.73
CA SER A 14 8.74 -24.60 -7.68
C SER A 14 10.25 -24.41 -7.63
N VAL A 15 11.05 -25.44 -7.91
CA VAL A 15 12.51 -25.32 -7.99
C VAL A 15 12.97 -24.50 -9.20
N ARG A 16 12.27 -24.57 -10.33
CA ARG A 16 12.56 -23.72 -11.50
C ARG A 16 12.19 -22.26 -11.31
N ILE A 17 11.14 -21.95 -10.56
CA ILE A 17 10.76 -20.58 -10.21
C ILE A 17 11.74 -19.99 -9.18
N PHE A 18 12.24 -20.78 -8.25
CA PHE A 18 13.22 -20.34 -7.25
C PHE A 18 14.60 -20.05 -7.86
N ASN A 19 15.02 -20.83 -8.87
CA ASN A 19 16.29 -20.60 -9.57
C ASN A 19 16.25 -19.40 -10.53
N PHE A 20 15.08 -18.92 -10.95
CA PHE A 20 14.99 -17.71 -11.77
C PHE A 20 15.08 -16.42 -10.94
N PHE A 21 14.87 -16.49 -9.62
CA PHE A 21 14.94 -15.34 -8.70
C PHE A 21 16.34 -15.10 -8.13
N CYS A 22 17.25 -16.04 -8.23
CA CYS A 22 18.61 -15.93 -7.67
C CYS A 22 19.67 -15.37 -8.63
N LEU A 23 19.31 -14.95 -9.85
CA LEU A 23 20.28 -14.56 -10.88
C LEU A 23 20.39 -13.05 -11.16
N PHE A 24 19.93 -12.20 -10.22
CA PHE A 24 20.19 -10.75 -10.26
C PHE A 24 20.93 -10.27 -9.00
N ILE A 25 22.06 -10.91 -8.70
CA ILE A 25 23.11 -10.24 -7.92
C ILE A 25 24.03 -9.59 -8.96
N SER A 26 23.71 -8.35 -9.31
CA SER A 26 24.66 -7.50 -10.01
C SER A 26 25.83 -7.25 -9.07
N ILE A 27 26.98 -7.80 -9.45
CA ILE A 27 28.26 -7.40 -8.87
C ILE A 27 28.43 -5.94 -9.22
N VAL A 28 28.19 -5.05 -8.24
CA VAL A 28 28.62 -3.66 -8.34
C VAL A 28 30.14 -3.72 -8.25
N SER A 29 30.81 -3.65 -9.38
CA SER A 29 32.24 -3.35 -9.43
C SER A 29 32.38 -1.92 -8.92
N THR A 30 32.97 -1.74 -7.75
CA THR A 30 33.48 -0.43 -7.32
C THR A 30 34.58 -0.05 -8.29
N GLN A 31 34.28 0.80 -9.29
CA GLN A 31 35.29 1.55 -9.99
C GLN A 31 35.89 2.51 -8.96
N ASN A 32 37.14 2.24 -8.57
CA ASN A 32 37.96 3.24 -7.88
C ASN A 32 38.37 4.26 -8.94
N ASP A 33 37.61 5.31 -9.06
CA ASP A 33 37.96 6.44 -9.95
C ASP A 33 39.08 7.25 -9.24
N ASP A 34 40.30 7.13 -9.76
CA ASP A 34 41.41 7.95 -9.30
C ASP A 34 41.25 9.41 -9.80
N VAL A 35 41.40 10.37 -8.92
CA VAL A 35 41.37 11.80 -9.28
C VAL A 35 42.78 12.27 -9.64
N ILE A 36 42.96 12.71 -10.89
CA ILE A 36 44.24 13.19 -11.42
C ILE A 36 44.26 14.71 -11.45
N ILE A 37 45.24 15.30 -10.78
CA ILE A 37 45.40 16.76 -10.71
C ILE A 37 46.81 17.17 -11.22
N SER A 38 46.83 17.92 -12.28
CA SER A 38 48.04 18.48 -12.90
C SER A 38 48.38 19.81 -12.24
N SER A 39 48.92 19.80 -11.01
CA SER A 39 49.38 21.01 -10.32
C SER A 39 50.27 20.64 -9.12
N ILE A 40 51.31 21.44 -8.85
CA ILE A 40 52.14 21.43 -7.64
C ILE A 40 51.65 22.43 -6.60
N ASN A 41 50.82 23.36 -6.97
CA ASN A 41 50.35 24.40 -6.05
C ASN A 41 49.28 23.78 -5.12
N ALA A 42 49.58 23.81 -3.80
CA ALA A 42 48.68 23.24 -2.81
C ALA A 42 47.28 23.83 -2.84
N ASP A 43 47.15 25.14 -3.04
CA ASP A 43 45.85 25.83 -3.11
C ASP A 43 45.06 25.38 -4.33
N THR A 44 45.72 25.16 -5.46
CA THR A 44 45.05 24.66 -6.67
C THR A 44 44.59 23.22 -6.53
N VAL A 45 45.39 22.37 -5.87
CA VAL A 45 45.05 21.00 -5.55
C VAL A 45 43.85 20.98 -4.57
N GLN A 46 43.92 21.77 -3.51
CA GLN A 46 42.84 21.90 -2.54
C GLN A 46 41.51 22.31 -3.19
N ASN A 47 41.55 23.39 -3.95
CA ASN A 47 40.33 23.89 -4.62
C ASN A 47 39.70 22.88 -5.60
N LYS A 48 40.51 22.06 -6.27
CA LYS A 48 39.99 21.02 -7.17
C LYS A 48 39.40 19.85 -6.38
N LEU A 49 40.00 19.44 -5.28
CA LEU A 49 39.47 18.41 -4.41
C LEU A 49 38.18 18.88 -3.72
N ASP A 50 38.15 20.13 -3.24
CA ASP A 50 36.96 20.73 -2.62
C ASP A 50 35.80 20.82 -3.65
N HIS A 51 36.07 21.22 -4.88
CA HIS A 51 35.09 21.22 -5.94
C HIS A 51 34.56 19.83 -6.29
N TYR A 52 35.40 18.81 -6.23
CA TYR A 52 34.99 17.43 -6.41
C TYR A 52 34.07 16.96 -5.27
N LEU A 53 34.34 17.36 -4.01
CA LEU A 53 33.48 17.09 -2.85
C LEU A 53 32.12 17.78 -2.96
N GLU A 54 32.09 19.02 -3.51
CA GLU A 54 30.85 19.77 -3.66
C GLU A 54 29.93 19.18 -4.73
N GLN A 55 30.49 18.63 -5.82
CA GLN A 55 29.68 18.18 -6.95
C GLN A 55 28.96 16.85 -6.73
N ASP A 56 29.59 15.82 -6.14
CA ASP A 56 28.99 14.48 -6.19
C ASP A 56 29.16 13.63 -4.90
N HIS A 57 30.11 13.93 -3.99
CA HIS A 57 30.56 12.94 -3.02
C HIS A 57 30.40 13.29 -1.55
N GLY A 58 30.14 14.53 -1.24
CA GLY A 58 29.85 14.97 0.12
C GLY A 58 30.94 14.66 1.16
N LEU A 59 30.54 14.53 2.42
CA LEU A 59 31.44 14.33 3.57
C LEU A 59 31.88 12.87 3.79
N SER A 60 31.53 11.95 2.90
CA SER A 60 31.76 10.52 3.11
C SER A 60 33.04 9.97 2.45
N ILE A 61 33.78 10.81 1.78
CA ILE A 61 35.04 10.41 1.12
C ILE A 61 36.22 11.22 1.62
N SER A 62 37.42 10.65 1.49
CA SER A 62 38.69 11.31 1.67
C SER A 62 39.61 11.00 0.50
N PHE A 63 40.56 11.90 0.24
CA PHE A 63 41.55 11.69 -0.80
C PHE A 63 42.88 11.30 -0.20
N VAL A 64 43.48 10.23 -0.73
CA VAL A 64 44.81 9.77 -0.34
C VAL A 64 45.71 9.90 -1.57
N LEU A 65 46.84 10.63 -1.41
CA LEU A 65 47.85 10.77 -2.46
C LEU A 65 48.42 9.38 -2.81
N LYS A 66 48.18 8.91 -4.03
CA LYS A 66 48.65 7.61 -4.53
C LYS A 66 50.00 7.70 -5.19
N SER A 67 50.19 8.74 -6.00
CA SER A 67 51.46 8.99 -6.70
C SER A 67 51.62 10.48 -7.02
N PHE A 68 52.89 10.90 -7.09
CA PHE A 68 53.26 12.23 -7.52
C PHE A 68 54.38 12.13 -8.56
N ASP A 69 54.13 12.56 -9.79
CA ASP A 69 55.10 12.65 -10.83
C ASP A 69 55.72 14.07 -10.83
N LYS A 70 57.01 14.18 -10.53
CA LYS A 70 57.72 15.43 -10.48
C LYS A 70 58.07 16.01 -11.89
N VAL A 71 58.12 15.14 -12.90
CA VAL A 71 58.45 15.57 -14.27
C VAL A 71 57.28 16.25 -14.90
N ASP A 72 56.11 15.63 -14.80
CA ASP A 72 54.87 16.14 -15.42
C ASP A 72 54.04 17.01 -14.46
N ASN A 73 54.45 17.13 -13.20
CA ASN A 73 53.70 17.82 -12.13
C ASN A 73 52.30 17.28 -11.92
N ILE A 74 52.14 15.97 -12.03
CA ILE A 74 50.85 15.28 -11.87
C ILE A 74 50.77 14.61 -10.50
N SER A 75 49.71 14.93 -9.76
CA SER A 75 49.34 14.21 -8.53
C SER A 75 48.10 13.38 -8.78
N THR A 76 48.16 12.10 -8.40
CA THR A 76 47.03 11.17 -8.50
C THR A 76 46.56 10.85 -7.09
N TYR A 77 45.31 11.07 -6.83
CA TYR A 77 44.66 10.77 -5.56
C TYR A 77 43.69 9.59 -5.74
N SER A 78 43.80 8.61 -4.87
CA SER A 78 42.73 7.60 -4.76
C SER A 78 41.63 8.11 -3.84
N ILE A 79 40.40 7.91 -4.24
CA ILE A 79 39.23 8.16 -3.42
C ILE A 79 39.11 7.02 -2.40
N VAL A 80 39.08 7.38 -1.13
CA VAL A 80 38.87 6.42 -0.05
C VAL A 80 37.55 6.75 0.62
N ASP A 81 36.65 5.79 0.59
CA ASP A 81 35.40 5.89 1.35
C ASP A 81 35.75 6.00 2.84
N ASN A 82 35.40 7.13 3.42
CA ASN A 82 35.52 7.38 4.84
C ASN A 82 34.12 7.64 5.42
N PRO A 83 33.31 6.58 5.54
CA PRO A 83 31.91 6.71 5.87
C PRO A 83 31.77 7.28 7.28
N LYS A 84 31.23 8.49 7.37
CA LYS A 84 30.83 9.09 8.64
C LYS A 84 29.36 8.75 8.88
N ALA A 85 29.11 8.05 9.98
CA ALA A 85 27.75 7.77 10.43
C ALA A 85 27.23 8.92 11.30
N ILE A 86 25.91 9.07 11.34
CA ILE A 86 25.26 10.00 12.26
C ILE A 86 25.12 9.35 13.62
N ASP A 87 25.66 10.03 14.62
CA ASP A 87 25.66 9.57 16.03
C ASP A 87 24.40 9.99 16.76
N THR A 88 23.87 11.19 16.44
CA THR A 88 22.76 11.79 17.20
C THR A 88 21.74 12.43 16.28
N ILE A 89 20.45 12.27 16.61
CA ILE A 89 19.34 12.88 15.89
C ILE A 89 18.55 13.79 16.80
N LEU A 90 18.35 15.03 16.37
CA LEU A 90 17.45 15.99 17.01
C LEU A 90 16.26 16.27 16.10
N VAL A 91 15.06 15.85 16.50
CA VAL A 91 13.83 16.12 15.76
C VAL A 91 13.15 17.35 16.35
N LYS A 92 13.01 18.41 15.52
CA LYS A 92 12.19 19.59 15.85
C LYS A 92 10.79 19.36 15.28
N TYR A 93 9.80 19.28 16.15
CA TYR A 93 8.42 19.00 15.79
C TYR A 93 7.45 19.78 16.70
N ASN A 94 6.19 19.86 16.27
CA ASN A 94 5.12 20.42 17.07
C ASN A 94 4.42 19.28 17.84
N ASP A 95 4.71 19.09 19.07
CA ASP A 95 4.20 18.21 20.15
C ASP A 95 2.99 17.28 19.87
N LYS A 96 2.93 16.68 18.68
CA LYS A 96 1.82 15.81 18.28
C LYS A 96 2.12 14.31 18.33
N ILE A 97 3.37 13.91 18.56
CA ILE A 97 3.78 12.50 18.58
C ILE A 97 4.66 12.26 19.81
N LYS A 98 4.43 11.17 20.52
CA LYS A 98 5.26 10.77 21.68
C LYS A 98 6.71 10.48 21.28
N ASN A 99 7.65 10.88 22.13
CA ASN A 99 9.08 10.75 21.88
C ASN A 99 9.53 9.31 21.53
N ASN A 100 8.97 8.30 22.17
CA ASN A 100 9.32 6.90 21.89
C ASN A 100 8.93 6.50 20.47
N THR A 101 7.81 6.98 19.97
CA THR A 101 7.37 6.75 18.59
C THR A 101 8.25 7.51 17.61
N LEU A 102 8.58 8.79 17.90
CA LEU A 102 9.49 9.59 17.07
C LEU A 102 10.87 8.95 16.94
N LYS A 103 11.43 8.44 18.02
CA LYS A 103 12.71 7.71 17.98
C LYS A 103 12.68 6.52 17.03
N GLN A 104 11.56 5.79 16.96
CA GLN A 104 11.44 4.67 16.03
C GLN A 104 11.27 5.13 14.57
N ILE A 105 10.53 6.21 14.34
CA ILE A 105 10.31 6.77 13.00
C ILE A 105 11.64 7.26 12.43
N PHE A 106 12.34 8.13 13.15
CA PHE A 106 13.57 8.79 12.69
C PHE A 106 14.84 8.02 12.99
N GLY A 107 14.77 6.96 13.80
CA GLY A 107 15.91 6.07 14.10
C GLY A 107 16.51 5.41 12.85
N LEU A 108 15.87 5.54 11.69
CA LEU A 108 16.45 5.15 10.40
C LEU A 108 17.66 6.00 10.00
N TYR A 109 17.78 7.22 10.53
CA TYR A 109 18.95 8.06 10.30
C TYR A 109 20.13 7.72 11.24
N GLU A 110 19.85 7.13 12.41
CA GLU A 110 20.90 6.70 13.35
C GLU A 110 21.78 5.65 12.68
N SER A 111 23.09 5.81 12.81
CA SER A 111 24.11 4.94 12.20
C SER A 111 24.04 4.88 10.66
N THR A 112 23.28 5.75 10.03
CA THR A 112 23.30 5.85 8.56
C THR A 112 24.51 6.65 8.13
N VAL A 113 25.24 6.10 7.17
CA VAL A 113 26.39 6.76 6.55
C VAL A 113 25.92 7.93 5.70
N ILE A 114 26.60 9.07 5.85
CA ILE A 114 26.36 10.26 5.02
C ILE A 114 26.74 9.92 3.58
N GLY A 115 25.92 10.35 2.62
CA GLY A 115 26.08 10.10 1.20
C GLY A 115 24.76 9.66 0.58
N GLU A 116 24.80 8.85 -0.49
CA GLU A 116 23.62 8.42 -1.23
C GLU A 116 22.58 7.70 -0.34
N ASN A 117 23.02 6.81 0.55
CA ASN A 117 22.12 6.11 1.47
C ASN A 117 21.40 7.07 2.42
N PHE A 118 22.05 8.13 2.87
CA PHE A 118 21.46 9.13 3.74
C PHE A 118 20.33 9.90 3.05
N ASN A 119 20.56 10.30 1.81
CA ASN A 119 19.56 11.02 1.01
C ASN A 119 18.32 10.16 0.70
N HIS A 120 18.44 8.83 0.72
CA HIS A 120 17.33 7.92 0.51
C HIS A 120 16.46 7.67 1.75
N VAL A 121 16.91 8.05 2.95
CA VAL A 121 16.14 7.82 4.18
C VAL A 121 14.85 8.62 4.17
N GLY A 122 14.87 9.89 3.72
CA GLY A 122 13.67 10.73 3.60
C GLY A 122 12.60 10.07 2.73
N LYS A 123 12.97 9.55 1.55
CA LYS A 123 12.07 8.81 0.65
C LYS A 123 11.48 7.56 1.31
N LYS A 124 12.30 6.83 2.08
CA LYS A 124 11.82 5.67 2.85
C LYS A 124 10.80 6.06 3.91
N LEU A 125 10.99 7.20 4.57
CA LEU A 125 10.04 7.70 5.57
C LEU A 125 8.69 8.05 4.93
N VAL A 126 8.68 8.78 3.83
CA VAL A 126 7.45 9.10 3.08
C VAL A 126 6.73 7.82 2.64
N SER A 127 7.44 6.83 2.13
CA SER A 127 6.82 5.58 1.70
C SER A 127 6.31 4.69 2.85
N ARG A 128 6.83 4.87 4.06
CA ARG A 128 6.47 4.05 5.24
C ARG A 128 5.33 4.63 6.06
N TYR A 129 5.30 5.96 6.17
CA TYR A 129 4.40 6.63 7.12
C TYR A 129 3.44 7.55 6.39
N TYR A 130 2.17 7.24 6.43
CA TYR A 130 1.08 7.92 5.75
C TYR A 130 0.90 9.40 6.13
N PHE A 131 1.50 9.82 7.24
CA PHE A 131 1.45 11.19 7.77
C PHE A 131 2.71 12.01 7.44
N ILE A 132 3.64 11.48 6.67
CA ILE A 132 4.82 12.17 6.16
C ILE A 132 4.61 12.40 4.66
N ASN A 133 4.23 13.62 4.27
CA ASN A 133 3.97 13.97 2.88
C ASN A 133 5.24 14.41 2.15
N ASP A 134 6.06 15.21 2.84
CA ASP A 134 7.30 15.76 2.28
C ASP A 134 8.50 15.02 2.84
N GLU A 135 9.54 14.86 2.02
CA GLU A 135 10.79 14.25 2.44
C GLU A 135 11.45 15.12 3.55
N PRO A 136 11.63 14.60 4.77
CA PRO A 136 12.36 15.32 5.80
C PRO A 136 13.81 15.50 5.35
N ILE A 137 14.26 16.74 5.22
CA ILE A 137 15.64 17.10 4.86
C ILE A 137 16.41 17.40 6.14
N PRO A 138 17.31 16.52 6.57
CA PRO A 138 18.10 16.77 7.77
C PRO A 138 19.20 17.79 7.51
N GLN A 139 19.39 18.68 8.48
CA GLN A 139 20.53 19.58 8.53
C GLN A 139 21.63 18.94 9.35
N LEU A 140 22.80 18.75 8.77
CA LEU A 140 23.95 18.19 9.45
C LEU A 140 24.66 19.24 10.31
N GLY A 141 25.14 18.84 11.48
CA GLY A 141 25.86 19.71 12.40
C GLY A 141 26.44 18.96 13.58
N MET A 142 27.22 19.65 14.39
CA MET A 142 27.76 19.10 15.64
C MET A 142 26.74 19.31 16.76
N ILE A 143 26.33 18.22 17.40
CA ILE A 143 25.45 18.19 18.58
C ILE A 143 26.23 17.56 19.73
N ASN A 144 26.54 18.35 20.76
CA ASN A 144 27.32 17.89 21.90
C ASN A 144 28.67 17.21 21.52
N SER A 145 29.36 17.77 20.53
CA SER A 145 30.64 17.25 19.99
C SER A 145 30.53 15.95 19.19
N GLU A 146 29.31 15.48 18.87
CA GLU A 146 29.01 14.35 18.00
C GLU A 146 28.44 14.83 16.69
N LEU A 147 28.62 14.05 15.61
CA LEU A 147 28.00 14.35 14.32
C LEU A 147 26.51 14.06 14.40
N GLY A 148 25.71 15.12 14.27
CA GLY A 148 24.26 15.03 14.42
C GLY A 148 23.49 15.49 13.22
N ALA A 149 22.24 15.05 13.14
CA ALA A 149 21.25 15.51 12.17
C ALA A 149 20.09 16.22 12.88
N ILE A 150 19.80 17.45 12.46
CA ILE A 150 18.62 18.20 12.92
C ILE A 150 17.54 18.06 11.86
N ILE A 151 16.42 17.45 12.21
CA ILE A 151 15.31 17.19 11.32
C ILE A 151 14.12 18.05 11.73
N SER A 152 13.71 18.98 10.87
CA SER A 152 12.47 19.71 11.06
C SER A 152 11.32 18.92 10.43
N PHE A 153 10.28 18.61 11.20
CA PHE A 153 9.22 17.73 10.81
C PHE A 153 7.84 18.27 11.24
N THR A 154 6.91 18.27 10.31
CA THR A 154 5.51 18.59 10.58
C THR A 154 4.64 17.42 10.11
N PRO A 155 4.07 16.65 11.04
CA PRO A 155 3.20 15.53 10.66
C PRO A 155 1.90 16.05 10.05
N ASN A 156 1.46 15.38 8.98
CA ASN A 156 0.17 15.65 8.35
C ASN A 156 -0.83 14.56 8.72
N PHE A 157 -1.41 14.66 9.91
CA PHE A 157 -2.51 13.81 10.33
C PHE A 157 -3.83 14.41 9.87
N GLU A 158 -4.63 13.59 9.19
CA GLU A 158 -5.95 13.99 8.69
C GLU A 158 -6.98 12.94 9.08
N SER A 159 -7.70 13.21 10.16
CA SER A 159 -8.91 12.43 10.46
C SER A 159 -10.00 12.81 9.45
N ASN A 160 -10.76 11.84 9.00
CA ASN A 160 -11.81 12.08 8.03
C ASN A 160 -13.02 11.18 8.27
N PHE A 161 -14.14 11.67 7.82
CA PHE A 161 -15.40 10.95 7.75
C PHE A 161 -15.86 10.94 6.30
N SER A 162 -16.19 9.77 5.78
CA SER A 162 -16.75 9.67 4.44
C SER A 162 -18.02 8.83 4.40
N GLY A 163 -18.89 9.15 3.45
CA GLY A 163 -20.10 8.40 3.18
C GLY A 163 -20.32 8.20 1.68
N ILE A 164 -20.91 7.07 1.34
CA ILE A 164 -21.46 6.80 0.02
C ILE A 164 -22.95 6.58 0.20
N LEU A 165 -23.78 7.24 -0.61
CA LEU A 165 -25.18 6.99 -0.70
C LEU A 165 -25.47 6.40 -2.08
N GLY A 166 -26.09 5.24 -2.11
CA GLY A 166 -26.57 4.60 -3.32
C GLY A 166 -28.09 4.54 -3.28
N ILE A 167 -28.71 4.90 -4.38
CA ILE A 167 -30.16 4.81 -4.57
C ILE A 167 -30.40 3.95 -5.81
N SER A 168 -31.21 2.90 -5.66
CA SER A 168 -31.61 2.04 -6.76
C SER A 168 -33.09 1.72 -6.68
N ASN A 169 -33.73 1.56 -7.82
CA ASN A 169 -35.12 1.10 -7.92
C ASN A 169 -35.12 -0.37 -8.38
N LEU A 170 -35.51 -1.26 -7.48
CA LEU A 170 -35.63 -2.69 -7.73
C LEU A 170 -37.10 -3.08 -7.55
N GLU A 171 -37.71 -3.65 -8.58
CA GLU A 171 -39.09 -4.12 -8.51
C GLU A 171 -40.09 -3.03 -8.03
N ASN A 172 -39.96 -1.80 -8.52
CA ASN A 172 -40.73 -0.62 -8.09
C ASN A 172 -40.59 -0.22 -6.62
N LYS A 173 -39.55 -0.71 -5.94
CA LYS A 173 -39.18 -0.30 -4.57
C LYS A 173 -37.86 0.42 -4.58
N TRP A 174 -37.83 1.59 -3.95
CA TRP A 174 -36.60 2.33 -3.75
C TRP A 174 -35.77 1.63 -2.67
N ASN A 175 -34.59 1.15 -3.07
CA ASN A 175 -33.57 0.64 -2.16
C ASN A 175 -32.54 1.72 -1.91
N ILE A 176 -32.35 2.05 -0.65
CA ILE A 176 -31.28 2.92 -0.20
C ILE A 176 -30.21 2.01 0.39
N ASN A 177 -29.04 2.02 -0.21
CA ASN A 177 -27.82 1.44 0.32
C ASN A 177 -26.84 2.58 0.66
N GLY A 178 -25.83 2.27 1.46
CA GLY A 178 -24.87 3.29 1.83
C GLY A 178 -23.74 2.74 2.67
N GLU A 179 -22.71 3.56 2.81
CA GLU A 179 -21.59 3.25 3.69
C GLU A 179 -21.14 4.50 4.44
N LEU A 180 -20.57 4.27 5.61
CA LEU A 180 -19.88 5.26 6.42
C LEU A 180 -18.48 4.74 6.69
N ASP A 181 -17.50 5.59 6.51
CA ASP A 181 -16.09 5.32 6.80
C ASP A 181 -15.55 6.47 7.64
N LEU A 182 -15.15 6.16 8.86
CA LEU A 182 -14.51 7.10 9.79
C LEU A 182 -13.07 6.66 9.98
N GLN A 183 -12.14 7.56 9.72
CA GLN A 183 -10.73 7.38 9.99
C GLN A 183 -10.25 8.42 10.99
N MET A 184 -9.65 7.99 12.07
CA MET A 184 -9.09 8.82 13.12
C MET A 184 -7.58 8.59 13.18
N GLU A 185 -6.80 9.66 13.09
CA GLU A 185 -5.34 9.60 13.07
C GLU A 185 -4.74 10.29 14.29
N ASN A 186 -3.79 9.62 14.93
CA ASN A 186 -2.97 10.17 16.02
C ASN A 186 -3.74 10.69 17.26
N TYR A 187 -4.88 10.11 17.57
CA TYR A 187 -5.68 10.51 18.73
C TYR A 187 -4.92 10.30 20.06
N PHE A 188 -4.16 9.21 20.17
CA PHE A 188 -3.33 8.87 21.32
C PHE A 188 -1.87 9.33 21.19
N GLN A 189 -1.53 10.13 20.15
CA GLN A 189 -0.19 10.66 19.89
C GLN A 189 0.89 9.58 19.65
N ASN A 190 0.50 8.42 19.15
CA ASN A 190 1.41 7.32 18.79
C ASN A 190 1.47 7.09 17.27
N ALA A 191 1.06 8.08 16.48
CA ALA A 191 0.92 7.98 15.02
C ALA A 191 0.03 6.78 14.59
N GLU A 192 -0.95 6.44 15.43
CA GLU A 192 -1.89 5.38 15.15
C GLU A 192 -3.01 5.84 14.22
N ARG A 193 -3.63 4.86 13.55
CA ARG A 193 -4.84 5.05 12.75
C ARG A 193 -5.94 4.12 13.22
N GLY A 194 -7.03 4.69 13.71
CA GLY A 194 -8.28 4.01 13.98
C GLY A 194 -9.21 4.06 12.77
N SER A 195 -9.97 3.01 12.51
CA SER A 195 -10.96 2.98 11.44
C SER A 195 -12.26 2.34 11.92
N PHE A 196 -13.36 2.95 11.53
CA PHE A 196 -14.70 2.39 11.66
C PHE A 196 -15.37 2.46 10.29
N TYR A 197 -15.81 1.32 9.79
CA TYR A 197 -16.52 1.21 8.53
C TYR A 197 -17.84 0.48 8.73
N TRP A 198 -18.93 1.07 8.28
CA TRP A 198 -20.23 0.46 8.22
C TRP A 198 -20.79 0.56 6.81
N LYS A 199 -21.34 -0.54 6.31
CA LYS A 199 -21.99 -0.59 5.00
C LYS A 199 -23.28 -1.34 5.07
N ARG A 200 -24.35 -0.73 4.56
CA ARG A 200 -25.64 -1.35 4.28
C ARG A 200 -25.73 -1.62 2.79
N ILE A 201 -25.84 -2.89 2.44
CA ILE A 201 -25.88 -3.37 1.06
C ILE A 201 -27.34 -3.42 0.57
N ASP A 202 -28.21 -3.96 1.42
CA ASP A 202 -29.67 -4.05 1.23
C ASP A 202 -30.36 -4.04 2.60
N SER A 203 -31.69 -4.24 2.63
CA SER A 203 -32.46 -4.24 3.87
C SER A 203 -32.09 -5.35 4.86
N LEU A 204 -31.48 -6.43 4.39
CA LEU A 204 -31.14 -7.65 5.15
C LEU A 204 -29.62 -7.91 5.21
N SER A 205 -28.80 -7.02 4.64
CA SER A 205 -27.36 -7.21 4.53
C SER A 205 -26.60 -5.97 4.96
N GLN A 206 -25.73 -6.15 5.95
CA GLN A 206 -24.82 -5.09 6.42
C GLN A 206 -23.47 -5.65 6.87
N ILE A 207 -22.46 -4.80 6.83
CA ILE A 207 -21.10 -5.11 7.24
C ILE A 207 -20.60 -4.01 8.16
N ILE A 208 -19.95 -4.37 9.25
CA ILE A 208 -19.22 -3.48 10.16
C ILE A 208 -17.77 -3.94 10.17
N LYS A 209 -16.84 -3.01 10.07
CA LYS A 209 -15.40 -3.26 10.25
C LYS A 209 -14.82 -2.27 11.23
N LEU A 210 -13.99 -2.74 12.12
CA LEU A 210 -13.18 -1.95 13.04
C LEU A 210 -11.72 -2.27 12.76
N GLY A 211 -10.87 -1.26 12.81
CA GLY A 211 -9.45 -1.42 12.63
C GLY A 211 -8.65 -0.47 13.50
N VAL A 212 -7.49 -0.93 13.98
CA VAL A 212 -6.52 -0.08 14.65
C VAL A 212 -5.12 -0.48 14.17
N LEU A 213 -4.38 0.49 13.67
CA LEU A 213 -2.99 0.35 13.26
C LEU A 213 -2.11 1.21 14.16
N PHE A 214 -1.19 0.59 14.88
CA PHE A 214 -0.11 1.25 15.62
C PHE A 214 1.21 1.00 14.89
N PRO A 215 1.87 2.02 14.32
CA PRO A 215 3.18 1.83 13.66
C PRO A 215 4.25 1.34 14.63
N HIS A 216 4.31 1.92 15.82
CA HIS A 216 5.31 1.65 16.86
C HIS A 216 4.68 1.63 18.26
N PRO A 217 3.83 0.62 18.58
CA PRO A 217 3.22 0.52 19.88
C PRO A 217 4.30 0.40 20.96
N PHE A 218 4.19 1.16 22.03
CA PHE A 218 5.14 1.18 23.16
C PHE A 218 6.60 1.49 22.77
N GLY A 219 6.84 2.07 21.59
CA GLY A 219 8.18 2.29 21.04
C GLY A 219 8.85 1.04 20.45
N TRP A 220 8.08 0.02 20.09
CA TRP A 220 8.60 -1.17 19.42
C TRP A 220 8.93 -0.90 17.96
N LYS A 221 9.91 -1.62 17.42
CA LYS A 221 10.27 -1.56 15.99
C LYS A 221 9.18 -2.14 15.08
N THR A 222 8.33 -2.99 15.62
CA THR A 222 7.24 -3.71 14.94
C THR A 222 5.91 -2.99 15.17
N GLY A 223 5.13 -2.80 14.11
CA GLY A 223 3.77 -2.28 14.22
C GLY A 223 2.75 -3.38 14.52
N ILE A 224 1.59 -3.00 15.01
CA ILE A 224 0.45 -3.89 15.25
C ILE A 224 -0.73 -3.40 14.42
N ASP A 225 -1.39 -4.31 13.70
CA ASP A 225 -2.63 -4.04 12.94
C ASP A 225 -3.70 -5.04 13.41
N LEU A 226 -4.75 -4.52 14.04
CA LEU A 226 -5.87 -5.30 14.55
C LEU A 226 -7.11 -4.95 13.74
N LYS A 227 -7.78 -5.95 13.18
CA LYS A 227 -9.02 -5.77 12.43
C LYS A 227 -10.09 -6.73 12.90
N TYR A 228 -11.29 -6.21 13.05
CA TYR A 228 -12.50 -6.94 13.31
C TYR A 228 -13.52 -6.68 12.21
N GLN A 229 -14.16 -7.72 11.73
CA GLN A 229 -15.27 -7.62 10.77
C GLN A 229 -16.44 -8.45 11.25
N TYR A 230 -17.63 -7.85 11.16
CA TYR A 230 -18.91 -8.53 11.37
C TYR A 230 -19.84 -8.23 10.20
N GLY A 231 -20.55 -9.23 9.73
CA GLY A 231 -21.50 -9.07 8.64
C GLY A 231 -22.74 -9.93 8.80
N ILE A 232 -23.87 -9.39 8.32
CA ILE A 232 -25.14 -10.09 8.15
C ILE A 232 -25.41 -10.13 6.65
N PHE A 233 -25.81 -11.26 6.11
CA PHE A 233 -25.98 -11.44 4.68
C PHE A 233 -27.35 -12.05 4.36
N LYS A 234 -28.23 -11.23 3.76
CA LYS A 234 -29.59 -11.61 3.29
C LYS A 234 -30.45 -12.31 4.34
N GLY A 235 -30.15 -12.10 5.63
CA GLY A 235 -30.78 -12.86 6.73
C GLY A 235 -30.50 -14.38 6.70
N LEU A 236 -29.53 -14.82 5.90
CA LEU A 236 -29.18 -16.25 5.74
C LEU A 236 -28.06 -16.68 6.67
N TYR A 237 -27.12 -15.82 6.93
CA TYR A 237 -26.01 -16.09 7.87
C TYR A 237 -25.37 -14.81 8.40
N THR A 238 -24.67 -14.95 9.50
CA THR A 238 -23.74 -13.96 10.02
C THR A 238 -22.31 -14.44 9.87
N SER A 239 -21.37 -13.53 9.70
CA SER A 239 -19.95 -13.82 9.61
C SER A 239 -19.18 -12.88 10.52
N MET A 240 -18.22 -13.42 11.27
CA MET A 240 -17.29 -12.67 12.11
C MET A 240 -15.87 -13.07 11.78
N GLU A 241 -14.97 -12.11 11.61
CA GLU A 241 -13.54 -12.34 11.39
C GLU A 241 -12.72 -11.38 12.27
N ASN A 242 -11.67 -11.90 12.86
CA ASN A 242 -10.62 -11.14 13.53
C ASN A 242 -9.29 -11.40 12.82
N ARG A 243 -8.53 -10.34 12.59
CA ARG A 243 -7.21 -10.39 11.98
C ARG A 243 -6.23 -9.61 12.83
N HIS A 244 -5.21 -10.27 13.30
CA HIS A 244 -4.16 -9.71 14.14
C HIS A 244 -2.82 -9.84 13.41
N MET A 245 -2.18 -8.72 13.08
CA MET A 245 -0.96 -8.69 12.28
C MET A 245 0.14 -7.94 13.01
N LEU A 246 1.34 -8.47 12.97
CA LEU A 246 2.58 -7.77 13.30
C LEU A 246 3.21 -7.28 12.00
N ASN A 247 3.50 -5.99 11.91
CA ASN A 247 3.98 -5.36 10.70
C ASN A 247 5.43 -4.91 10.86
N THR A 248 6.22 -5.09 9.81
CA THR A 248 7.57 -4.55 9.68
C THR A 248 7.80 -4.01 8.28
N TYR A 249 8.94 -3.38 8.05
CA TYR A 249 9.30 -2.85 6.74
C TYR A 249 10.51 -3.58 6.18
N ILE A 250 10.36 -4.10 4.98
CA ILE A 250 11.43 -4.73 4.20
C ILE A 250 11.70 -3.87 2.97
N PRO A 251 12.95 -3.53 2.63
CA PRO A 251 13.28 -2.52 1.61
C PRO A 251 12.58 -2.68 0.26
N TRP A 252 12.41 -3.91 -0.24
CA TRP A 252 11.81 -4.19 -1.55
C TRP A 252 10.31 -4.53 -1.50
N LEU A 253 9.77 -4.94 -0.34
CA LEU A 253 8.35 -5.26 -0.13
C LEU A 253 7.58 -4.14 0.55
N ASN A 254 8.28 -3.12 1.07
CA ASN A 254 7.75 -2.05 1.90
C ASN A 254 7.13 -2.61 3.19
N LYS A 255 5.84 -2.43 3.45
CA LYS A 255 5.17 -2.92 4.66
C LYS A 255 4.83 -4.41 4.51
N VAL A 256 5.39 -5.23 5.38
CA VAL A 256 5.11 -6.68 5.45
C VAL A 256 4.47 -6.99 6.79
N GLY A 257 3.43 -7.82 6.78
CA GLY A 257 2.74 -8.30 7.96
C GLY A 257 2.72 -9.81 8.04
N LEU A 258 2.93 -10.32 9.25
CA LEU A 258 2.71 -11.71 9.61
C LEU A 258 1.69 -11.75 10.75
N GLY A 259 0.76 -12.68 10.70
CA GLY A 259 -0.28 -12.69 11.72
C GLY A 259 -1.19 -13.90 11.70
N TYR A 260 -2.29 -13.74 12.41
CA TYR A 260 -3.27 -14.77 12.62
C TYR A 260 -4.68 -14.25 12.35
N VAL A 261 -5.45 -15.06 11.65
CA VAL A 261 -6.85 -14.79 11.31
C VAL A 261 -7.70 -15.89 11.87
N PHE A 262 -8.79 -15.53 12.53
CA PHE A 262 -9.79 -16.47 12.96
C PHE A 262 -11.19 -15.90 12.79
N GLY A 263 -12.14 -16.76 12.51
CA GLY A 263 -13.50 -16.31 12.30
C GLY A 263 -14.50 -17.46 12.33
N ARG A 264 -15.75 -17.07 12.25
CA ARG A 264 -16.86 -18.02 12.19
C ARG A 264 -17.97 -17.49 11.31
N THR A 265 -18.69 -18.41 10.69
CA THR A 265 -19.96 -18.16 10.01
C THR A 265 -21.05 -18.97 10.70
N THR A 266 -22.14 -18.31 11.03
CA THR A 266 -23.29 -18.95 11.69
C THR A 266 -24.52 -18.78 10.80
N PRO A 267 -25.02 -19.84 10.15
CA PRO A 267 -26.23 -19.77 9.35
C PRO A 267 -27.47 -19.64 10.23
N THR A 268 -28.50 -18.97 9.73
CA THR A 268 -29.86 -19.02 10.26
C THR A 268 -30.53 -20.33 9.82
N GLN A 269 -31.71 -20.66 10.37
CA GLN A 269 -32.48 -21.84 9.91
C GLN A 269 -32.72 -21.73 8.39
N LYS A 270 -33.22 -20.61 7.90
CA LYS A 270 -33.41 -20.35 6.47
C LYS A 270 -32.11 -20.52 5.66
N GLY A 271 -30.99 -20.13 6.22
CA GLY A 271 -29.69 -20.32 5.60
C GLY A 271 -29.30 -21.79 5.50
N MET A 272 -29.54 -22.58 6.55
CA MET A 272 -29.28 -24.04 6.55
C MET A 272 -30.12 -24.75 5.50
N ASP A 273 -31.40 -24.39 5.38
CA ASP A 273 -32.32 -24.94 4.39
C ASP A 273 -31.85 -24.64 2.95
N LEU A 274 -31.13 -23.54 2.74
CA LEU A 274 -30.52 -23.16 1.46
C LEU A 274 -29.06 -23.65 1.30
N GLY A 275 -28.60 -24.57 2.16
CA GLY A 275 -27.27 -25.18 2.03
C GLY A 275 -26.10 -24.40 2.64
N HIS A 276 -26.38 -23.31 3.37
CA HIS A 276 -25.31 -22.64 4.12
C HIS A 276 -24.91 -23.49 5.32
N ARG A 277 -23.60 -23.67 5.50
CA ARG A 277 -23.04 -24.45 6.62
C ARG A 277 -22.33 -23.54 7.61
N ALA A 278 -22.35 -23.93 8.88
CA ALA A 278 -21.50 -23.31 9.89
C ALA A 278 -20.02 -23.54 9.54
N SER A 279 -19.21 -22.54 9.76
CA SER A 279 -17.78 -22.54 9.49
C SER A 279 -17.05 -21.91 10.67
N LYS A 280 -15.98 -22.53 11.13
CA LYS A 280 -15.08 -21.98 12.17
C LYS A 280 -13.65 -22.17 11.67
N TYR A 281 -13.05 -21.10 11.26
CA TYR A 281 -11.76 -21.11 10.59
C TYR A 281 -10.69 -20.34 11.35
N GLN A 282 -9.46 -20.76 11.11
CA GLN A 282 -8.26 -20.12 11.61
C GLN A 282 -7.13 -20.28 10.59
N ALA A 283 -6.28 -19.26 10.45
CA ALA A 283 -5.20 -19.26 9.50
C ALA A 283 -4.02 -18.40 9.96
N PHE A 284 -2.84 -18.77 9.53
CA PHE A 284 -1.72 -17.86 9.45
C PHE A 284 -1.91 -16.94 8.25
N SER A 285 -1.58 -15.66 8.44
CA SER A 285 -1.73 -14.63 7.41
C SER A 285 -0.39 -14.00 7.11
N PHE A 286 -0.09 -13.87 5.83
CA PHE A 286 0.97 -13.03 5.29
C PHE A 286 0.35 -11.88 4.53
N SER A 287 0.89 -10.67 4.71
CA SER A 287 0.50 -9.51 3.90
C SER A 287 1.71 -8.72 3.45
N SER A 288 1.63 -8.13 2.26
CA SER A 288 2.57 -7.13 1.75
C SER A 288 1.78 -5.97 1.20
N ASN A 289 2.16 -4.75 1.56
CA ASN A 289 1.52 -3.54 1.08
C ASN A 289 2.57 -2.49 0.76
N ARG A 290 2.50 -1.98 -0.48
CA ARG A 290 3.27 -0.83 -0.95
C ARG A 290 2.30 0.15 -1.58
N GLU A 291 2.27 1.37 -1.09
CA GLU A 291 1.43 2.44 -1.60
C GLU A 291 2.26 3.72 -1.63
N GLU A 292 2.50 4.21 -2.84
CA GLU A 292 3.31 5.39 -3.10
C GLU A 292 2.55 6.23 -4.12
N MET A 293 1.74 7.18 -3.63
CA MET A 293 0.94 8.10 -4.42
C MET A 293 1.43 9.52 -4.20
N ASN A 294 1.41 10.33 -5.26
CA ASN A 294 1.81 11.75 -5.17
C ASN A 294 0.78 12.64 -4.46
N ASP A 295 -0.45 12.20 -4.34
CA ASP A 295 -1.52 12.90 -3.62
C ASP A 295 -2.45 11.88 -2.95
N ARG A 296 -2.99 12.25 -1.80
CA ARG A 296 -3.87 11.38 -0.99
C ARG A 296 -5.28 11.25 -1.57
N TYR A 297 -5.79 12.27 -2.22
CA TYR A 297 -7.18 12.37 -2.66
C TYR A 297 -7.34 12.35 -4.18
N LEU A 298 -6.49 13.08 -4.92
CA LEU A 298 -6.52 13.17 -6.37
C LEU A 298 -5.18 12.73 -6.99
N PRO A 299 -4.74 11.49 -6.80
CA PRO A 299 -3.46 11.04 -7.29
C PRO A 299 -3.43 11.03 -8.83
N THR A 300 -2.35 11.61 -9.38
CA THR A 300 -2.05 11.62 -10.82
C THR A 300 -0.84 10.76 -11.17
N SER A 301 -0.09 10.35 -10.16
CA SER A 301 1.02 9.42 -10.31
C SER A 301 1.19 8.54 -9.08
N GLY A 302 1.70 7.34 -9.29
CA GLY A 302 2.02 6.45 -8.19
C GLY A 302 1.86 4.97 -8.51
N ILE A 303 2.12 4.17 -7.51
CA ILE A 303 1.98 2.71 -7.55
C ILE A 303 1.39 2.20 -6.23
N GLY A 304 0.46 1.26 -6.34
CA GLY A 304 -0.10 0.52 -5.22
C GLY A 304 -0.01 -0.98 -5.48
N ILE A 305 0.50 -1.74 -4.51
CA ILE A 305 0.55 -3.21 -4.57
C ILE A 305 0.12 -3.73 -3.20
N GLN A 306 -0.85 -4.62 -3.20
CA GLN A 306 -1.29 -5.30 -1.98
C GLN A 306 -1.43 -6.79 -2.25
N LEU A 307 -0.87 -7.61 -1.37
CA LEU A 307 -1.00 -9.06 -1.37
C LEU A 307 -1.39 -9.51 0.04
N ILE A 308 -2.37 -10.39 0.13
CA ILE A 308 -2.76 -11.06 1.37
C ILE A 308 -2.91 -12.55 1.06
N ILE A 309 -2.31 -13.39 1.88
CA ILE A 309 -2.40 -14.86 1.78
C ILE A 309 -2.72 -15.39 3.17
N ASP A 310 -3.83 -16.10 3.29
CA ASP A 310 -4.24 -16.78 4.52
C ASP A 310 -4.25 -18.28 4.26
N GLY A 311 -3.43 -19.05 4.98
CA GLY A 311 -3.37 -20.50 4.92
C GLY A 311 -3.70 -21.11 6.27
N GLY A 312 -4.69 -22.01 6.31
CA GLY A 312 -5.13 -22.57 7.59
C GLY A 312 -6.21 -23.63 7.49
N LEU A 313 -7.00 -23.73 8.53
CA LEU A 313 -8.03 -24.76 8.71
C LEU A 313 -9.42 -24.13 8.87
N ASP A 314 -10.43 -24.73 8.26
CA ASP A 314 -11.84 -24.54 8.56
C ASP A 314 -12.41 -25.85 9.06
N GLY A 315 -12.63 -25.95 10.38
CA GLY A 315 -12.80 -27.22 11.05
C GLY A 315 -11.54 -28.08 10.91
N GLN A 316 -11.62 -29.17 10.14
CA GLN A 316 -10.50 -30.08 9.86
C GLN A 316 -9.97 -29.98 8.42
N VAL A 317 -10.51 -29.07 7.60
CA VAL A 317 -10.19 -28.97 6.19
C VAL A 317 -9.21 -27.83 5.95
N ASN A 318 -8.12 -28.11 5.23
CA ASN A 318 -7.19 -27.08 4.82
C ASN A 318 -7.85 -26.11 3.84
N TYR A 319 -7.55 -24.83 3.98
CA TYR A 319 -7.95 -23.83 3.01
C TYR A 319 -6.85 -22.82 2.75
N LEU A 320 -6.90 -22.24 1.57
CA LEU A 320 -6.08 -21.12 1.14
C LEU A 320 -6.98 -19.98 0.66
N ASN A 321 -6.80 -18.79 1.22
CA ASN A 321 -7.50 -17.59 0.80
C ASN A 321 -6.48 -16.53 0.36
N THR A 322 -6.67 -15.95 -0.81
CA THR A 322 -5.73 -14.98 -1.39
C THR A 322 -6.47 -13.73 -1.82
N SER A 323 -5.81 -12.58 -1.68
CA SER A 323 -6.26 -11.30 -2.21
C SER A 323 -5.07 -10.56 -2.78
N PHE A 324 -5.20 -10.09 -4.01
CA PHE A 324 -4.19 -9.31 -4.70
C PHE A 324 -4.81 -8.04 -5.27
N SER A 325 -4.11 -6.91 -5.16
CA SER A 325 -4.43 -5.67 -5.84
C SER A 325 -3.15 -5.02 -6.33
N PHE A 326 -3.19 -4.56 -7.57
CA PHE A 326 -2.16 -3.76 -8.20
C PHE A 326 -2.80 -2.51 -8.78
N MET A 327 -2.16 -1.36 -8.60
CA MET A 327 -2.58 -0.10 -9.19
C MET A 327 -1.36 0.67 -9.67
N LYS A 328 -1.44 1.21 -10.89
CA LYS A 328 -0.45 2.13 -11.44
C LYS A 328 -1.15 3.34 -12.01
N ILE A 329 -0.70 4.51 -11.59
CA ILE A 329 -1.13 5.80 -12.14
C ILE A 329 0.08 6.45 -12.78
N LYS A 330 -0.07 6.96 -14.00
CA LYS A 330 1.01 7.62 -14.72
C LYS A 330 0.49 8.86 -15.44
N PRO A 331 1.14 10.03 -15.28
CA PRO A 331 0.79 11.22 -16.03
C PRO A 331 1.08 11.01 -17.53
N ILE A 332 0.19 11.52 -18.37
CA ILE A 332 0.35 11.63 -19.82
C ILE A 332 0.95 13.01 -20.13
N ASN A 333 0.44 14.03 -19.45
CA ASN A 333 0.94 15.40 -19.47
C ASN A 333 0.65 16.07 -18.12
N THR A 334 0.80 17.38 -18.00
CA THR A 334 0.57 18.15 -16.75
C THR A 334 -0.84 17.95 -16.17
N ASN A 335 -1.85 17.77 -17.01
CA ASN A 335 -3.25 17.72 -16.59
C ASN A 335 -3.90 16.35 -16.79
N ALA A 336 -3.39 15.53 -17.71
CA ALA A 336 -3.96 14.23 -18.03
C ALA A 336 -3.12 13.07 -17.49
N PHE A 337 -3.79 12.02 -17.05
CA PHE A 337 -3.17 10.78 -16.57
C PHE A 337 -4.00 9.56 -16.97
N TYR A 338 -3.36 8.41 -16.91
CA TYR A 338 -4.07 7.14 -16.95
C TYR A 338 -3.84 6.34 -15.67
N LYS A 339 -4.84 5.56 -15.30
CA LYS A 339 -4.78 4.62 -14.18
C LYS A 339 -5.17 3.22 -14.66
N VAL A 340 -4.36 2.25 -14.29
CA VAL A 340 -4.69 0.83 -14.45
C VAL A 340 -4.69 0.21 -13.06
N LYS A 341 -5.79 -0.46 -12.74
CA LYS A 341 -5.93 -1.22 -11.49
C LYS A 341 -6.34 -2.64 -11.83
N PHE A 342 -5.69 -3.59 -11.19
CA PHE A 342 -6.08 -5.00 -11.19
C PHE A 342 -6.34 -5.42 -9.75
N SER A 343 -7.44 -6.13 -9.51
CA SER A 343 -7.76 -6.69 -8.20
C SER A 343 -8.34 -8.08 -8.37
N GLY A 344 -7.94 -9.01 -7.51
CA GLY A 344 -8.44 -10.37 -7.54
C GLY A 344 -8.47 -10.98 -6.14
N LYS A 345 -9.40 -11.90 -5.95
CA LYS A 345 -9.49 -12.74 -4.74
C LYS A 345 -9.79 -14.16 -5.14
N GLY A 346 -9.29 -15.10 -4.33
CA GLY A 346 -9.54 -16.51 -4.51
C GLY A 346 -9.53 -17.25 -3.21
N ILE A 347 -10.41 -18.24 -3.07
CA ILE A 347 -10.44 -19.15 -1.94
C ILE A 347 -10.59 -20.60 -2.44
N ALA A 348 -9.79 -21.49 -1.90
CA ALA A 348 -9.80 -22.91 -2.22
C ALA A 348 -9.76 -23.74 -0.94
N TYR A 349 -10.42 -24.89 -0.96
CA TYR A 349 -10.47 -25.90 0.10
C TYR A 349 -9.92 -27.21 -0.42
N ASP A 350 -9.25 -27.95 0.45
CA ASP A 350 -8.69 -29.25 0.09
C ASP A 350 -9.76 -30.33 0.13
N GLY A 351 -9.98 -31.00 -1.02
CA GLY A 351 -10.85 -32.14 -1.14
C GLY A 351 -12.36 -31.90 -1.03
N ILE A 352 -12.82 -30.67 -0.73
CA ILE A 352 -14.25 -30.33 -0.63
C ILE A 352 -14.59 -29.02 -1.34
N ALA A 353 -15.88 -28.84 -1.64
CA ALA A 353 -16.36 -27.56 -2.16
C ALA A 353 -16.30 -26.47 -1.09
N VAL A 354 -15.90 -25.28 -1.49
CA VAL A 354 -15.90 -24.11 -0.62
C VAL A 354 -17.31 -23.83 -0.11
N PRO A 355 -17.52 -23.60 1.20
CA PRO A 355 -18.82 -23.20 1.72
C PRO A 355 -19.32 -21.89 1.06
N ILE A 356 -20.58 -21.84 0.66
CA ILE A 356 -21.17 -20.66 -0.02
C ILE A 356 -20.98 -19.37 0.80
N SER A 357 -21.04 -19.47 2.12
CA SER A 357 -20.81 -18.36 3.05
C SER A 357 -19.39 -17.78 3.01
N ARG A 358 -18.43 -18.53 2.44
CA ARG A 358 -17.02 -18.13 2.27
C ARG A 358 -16.72 -17.57 0.89
N TYR A 359 -17.69 -17.55 -0.02
CA TYR A 359 -17.52 -16.97 -1.36
C TYR A 359 -17.20 -15.48 -1.26
N HIS A 360 -16.32 -15.03 -2.13
CA HIS A 360 -16.06 -13.62 -2.32
C HIS A 360 -17.21 -12.93 -3.05
N ARG A 361 -17.43 -11.68 -2.70
CA ARG A 361 -18.47 -10.83 -3.29
C ARG A 361 -17.83 -9.66 -4.00
N PHE A 362 -18.36 -9.30 -5.17
CA PHE A 362 -17.89 -8.18 -5.96
C PHE A 362 -19.05 -7.56 -6.76
N GLY A 363 -18.84 -6.36 -7.28
CA GLY A 363 -19.87 -5.48 -7.88
C GLY A 363 -20.03 -4.22 -7.05
N GLY A 364 -20.46 -3.13 -7.68
CA GLY A 364 -20.70 -1.83 -7.06
C GLY A 364 -19.53 -0.86 -7.14
N ALA A 365 -19.67 0.26 -6.47
CA ALA A 365 -18.82 1.46 -6.55
C ALA A 365 -17.31 1.20 -6.37
N LEU A 366 -16.93 0.27 -5.51
CA LEU A 366 -15.52 0.03 -5.16
C LEU A 366 -14.86 -1.11 -5.95
N SER A 367 -15.61 -1.82 -6.80
CA SER A 367 -15.08 -2.96 -7.54
C SER A 367 -15.44 -2.95 -9.01
N LEU A 368 -16.69 -3.26 -9.38
CA LEU A 368 -17.18 -3.32 -10.75
C LEU A 368 -18.35 -2.36 -10.88
N ARG A 369 -18.08 -1.13 -11.33
CA ARG A 369 -19.05 -0.04 -11.42
C ARG A 369 -20.08 -0.32 -12.53
N GLY A 370 -21.30 0.22 -12.36
CA GLY A 370 -22.43 -0.06 -13.23
C GLY A 370 -23.27 -1.26 -12.78
N TYR A 371 -22.82 -2.04 -11.81
CA TYR A 371 -23.53 -3.17 -11.20
C TYR A 371 -23.97 -2.86 -9.78
N GLU A 372 -24.91 -3.62 -9.24
CA GLU A 372 -25.34 -3.49 -7.85
C GLU A 372 -24.21 -3.85 -6.87
N GLU A 373 -24.29 -3.32 -5.66
CA GLU A 373 -23.34 -3.62 -4.62
C GLU A 373 -23.34 -5.12 -4.27
N GLN A 374 -22.14 -5.75 -4.36
CA GLN A 374 -21.94 -7.17 -4.10
C GLN A 374 -22.88 -8.11 -4.91
N GLN A 375 -23.24 -7.72 -6.10
CA GLN A 375 -24.14 -8.45 -6.98
C GLN A 375 -23.66 -9.86 -7.28
N PHE A 376 -22.36 -10.03 -7.46
CA PHE A 376 -21.75 -11.29 -7.84
C PHE A 376 -21.09 -11.98 -6.66
N THR A 377 -21.17 -13.32 -6.63
CA THR A 377 -20.51 -14.15 -5.61
C THR A 377 -19.80 -15.31 -6.29
N SER A 378 -18.53 -15.55 -5.92
CA SER A 378 -17.73 -16.63 -6.47
C SER A 378 -16.62 -17.04 -5.50
N THR A 379 -16.06 -18.25 -5.69
CA THR A 379 -14.85 -18.68 -5.01
C THR A 379 -13.62 -17.91 -5.47
N GLN A 380 -13.67 -17.33 -6.67
CA GLN A 380 -12.62 -16.47 -7.20
C GLN A 380 -13.22 -15.38 -8.09
N PHE A 381 -12.56 -14.23 -8.13
CA PHE A 381 -12.87 -13.19 -9.10
C PHE A 381 -11.65 -12.32 -9.38
N GLN A 382 -11.71 -11.64 -10.50
CA GLN A 382 -10.77 -10.60 -10.87
C GLN A 382 -11.52 -9.43 -11.52
N VAL A 383 -11.00 -8.23 -11.28
CA VAL A 383 -11.50 -6.99 -11.89
C VAL A 383 -10.31 -6.17 -12.36
N THR A 384 -10.33 -5.82 -13.63
CA THR A 384 -9.38 -4.88 -14.25
C THR A 384 -10.10 -3.57 -14.51
N THR A 385 -9.54 -2.48 -14.03
CA THR A 385 -10.01 -1.11 -14.25
C THR A 385 -9.00 -0.35 -15.08
N VAL A 386 -9.48 0.35 -16.09
CA VAL A 386 -8.71 1.36 -16.85
C VAL A 386 -9.43 2.69 -16.72
N GLU A 387 -8.71 3.73 -16.33
CA GLU A 387 -9.25 5.09 -16.22
C GLU A 387 -8.36 6.06 -16.99
N LEU A 388 -9.00 6.99 -17.69
CA LEU A 388 -8.39 8.20 -18.23
C LEU A 388 -8.89 9.37 -17.41
N GLY A 389 -7.96 10.13 -16.84
CA GLY A 389 -8.27 11.26 -15.98
C GLY A 389 -7.74 12.56 -16.54
N TYR A 390 -8.43 13.64 -16.21
CA TYR A 390 -8.07 15.00 -16.57
C TYR A 390 -8.33 15.94 -15.39
N ASN A 391 -7.30 16.66 -14.97
CA ASN A 391 -7.39 17.69 -13.94
C ASN A 391 -7.77 19.00 -14.61
N THR A 392 -8.99 19.47 -14.40
CA THR A 392 -9.41 20.79 -14.87
C THR A 392 -8.76 21.90 -14.04
N THR A 393 -8.54 21.62 -12.77
CA THR A 393 -7.81 22.43 -11.81
C THR A 393 -7.09 21.51 -10.81
N ASN A 394 -6.26 22.06 -9.93
CA ASN A 394 -5.65 21.28 -8.83
C ASN A 394 -6.66 20.72 -7.82
N LEU A 395 -7.92 21.19 -7.87
CA LEU A 395 -8.99 20.81 -6.96
C LEU A 395 -10.11 20.00 -7.62
N MET A 396 -10.02 19.79 -8.94
CA MET A 396 -11.10 19.14 -9.70
C MET A 396 -10.55 18.21 -10.76
N GLN A 397 -11.01 16.98 -10.72
CA GLN A 397 -10.60 15.89 -11.59
C GLN A 397 -11.81 15.22 -12.25
N MET A 398 -11.75 15.03 -13.55
CA MET A 398 -12.72 14.25 -14.32
C MET A 398 -12.09 12.93 -14.75
N ILE A 399 -12.86 11.86 -14.74
CA ILE A 399 -12.41 10.54 -15.19
C ILE A 399 -13.42 9.94 -16.18
N ALA A 400 -12.89 9.18 -17.12
CA ALA A 400 -13.64 8.18 -17.86
C ALA A 400 -13.07 6.80 -17.50
N PHE A 401 -13.92 5.82 -17.26
CA PHE A 401 -13.46 4.53 -16.78
C PHE A 401 -14.12 3.36 -17.51
N MET A 402 -13.41 2.23 -17.49
CA MET A 402 -13.89 0.93 -17.94
C MET A 402 -13.41 -0.13 -16.93
N ASP A 403 -14.36 -0.92 -16.44
CA ASP A 403 -14.14 -2.03 -15.50
C ASP A 403 -14.50 -3.34 -16.18
N LEU A 404 -13.59 -4.29 -16.21
CA LEU A 404 -13.80 -5.65 -16.71
C LEU A 404 -13.68 -6.64 -15.55
N GLY A 405 -14.80 -7.24 -15.15
CA GLY A 405 -14.88 -8.25 -14.10
C GLY A 405 -15.05 -9.67 -14.63
N SER A 406 -14.51 -10.67 -13.94
CA SER A 406 -14.72 -12.08 -14.24
C SER A 406 -14.62 -12.95 -12.99
N ASP A 407 -15.41 -14.04 -12.94
CA ASP A 407 -15.30 -15.11 -11.93
C ASP A 407 -14.44 -16.29 -12.43
N ARG A 408 -13.77 -16.13 -13.58
CA ARG A 408 -12.89 -17.10 -14.20
C ARG A 408 -11.46 -16.58 -14.30
N ILE A 409 -10.48 -17.48 -14.29
CA ILE A 409 -9.08 -17.13 -14.56
C ILE A 409 -8.96 -16.56 -15.98
N ASN A 410 -9.59 -17.25 -16.94
CA ASN A 410 -9.68 -16.76 -18.32
C ASN A 410 -10.91 -15.83 -18.45
N VAL A 411 -10.66 -14.52 -18.51
CA VAL A 411 -11.70 -13.48 -18.63
C VAL A 411 -12.56 -13.60 -19.90
N PHE A 412 -12.04 -14.22 -20.96
CA PHE A 412 -12.78 -14.40 -22.21
C PHE A 412 -13.85 -15.48 -22.14
N GLN A 413 -13.85 -16.35 -21.14
CA GLN A 413 -14.88 -17.36 -20.96
C GLN A 413 -16.17 -16.76 -20.39
N LYS A 414 -16.05 -15.80 -19.49
CA LYS A 414 -17.18 -15.10 -18.87
C LYS A 414 -16.69 -13.80 -18.28
N SER A 415 -17.27 -12.70 -18.70
CA SER A 415 -16.90 -11.37 -18.18
C SER A 415 -18.12 -10.46 -18.09
N TRP A 416 -17.97 -9.44 -17.25
CA TRP A 416 -18.92 -8.35 -17.07
C TRP A 416 -18.19 -7.04 -17.31
N LEU A 417 -18.78 -6.20 -18.14
CA LEU A 417 -18.24 -4.90 -18.50
C LEU A 417 -19.05 -3.80 -17.82
N GLY A 418 -18.36 -2.93 -17.09
CA GLY A 418 -18.90 -1.68 -16.59
C GLY A 418 -18.09 -0.51 -17.17
N TYR A 419 -18.71 0.60 -17.49
CA TYR A 419 -18.04 1.79 -17.98
C TYR A 419 -18.78 3.05 -17.56
N GLY A 420 -18.12 4.18 -17.59
CA GLY A 420 -18.76 5.41 -17.17
C GLY A 420 -17.82 6.58 -17.03
N ILE A 421 -18.30 7.60 -16.33
CA ILE A 421 -17.60 8.84 -16.07
C ILE A 421 -17.67 9.18 -14.59
N GLY A 422 -16.72 9.98 -14.14
CA GLY A 422 -16.71 10.47 -12.76
C GLY A 422 -16.15 11.89 -12.68
N LEU A 423 -16.56 12.58 -11.62
CA LEU A 423 -16.13 13.91 -11.27
C LEU A 423 -15.74 13.90 -9.79
N SER A 424 -14.53 14.34 -9.49
CA SER A 424 -14.05 14.56 -8.13
C SER A 424 -13.74 16.03 -7.92
N GLN A 425 -14.20 16.59 -6.84
CA GLN A 425 -13.92 17.97 -6.46
C GLN A 425 -13.53 18.04 -5.00
N ILE A 426 -12.40 18.71 -4.72
CA ILE A 426 -11.91 18.98 -3.37
C ILE A 426 -12.14 20.44 -3.03
N ASN A 427 -12.57 20.68 -1.78
CA ASN A 427 -12.55 21.97 -1.11
C ASN A 427 -11.70 21.84 0.17
N LYS A 428 -11.53 22.93 0.91
CA LYS A 428 -10.74 22.92 2.16
C LYS A 428 -11.23 21.87 3.17
N ASP A 429 -12.55 21.72 3.30
CA ASP A 429 -13.19 20.95 4.36
C ASP A 429 -13.75 19.61 3.87
N PHE A 430 -13.96 19.45 2.57
CA PHE A 430 -14.57 18.25 2.02
C PHE A 430 -14.12 17.93 0.59
N MET A 431 -14.31 16.68 0.21
CA MET A 431 -14.23 16.19 -1.15
C MET A 431 -15.55 15.54 -1.55
N ILE A 432 -16.00 15.81 -2.75
CA ILE A 432 -17.13 15.12 -3.38
C ILE A 432 -16.59 14.33 -4.57
N ASN A 433 -17.02 13.07 -4.67
CA ASN A 433 -16.80 12.23 -5.83
C ASN A 433 -18.16 11.74 -6.32
N LEU A 434 -18.48 12.06 -7.57
CA LEU A 434 -19.70 11.63 -8.26
C LEU A 434 -19.31 10.76 -9.44
N GLU A 435 -19.77 9.52 -9.45
CA GLU A 435 -19.54 8.59 -10.56
C GLU A 435 -20.85 8.08 -11.11
N TYR A 436 -20.93 7.97 -12.42
CA TYR A 436 -22.02 7.34 -13.14
C TYR A 436 -21.50 6.14 -13.93
N GLY A 437 -21.89 4.95 -13.52
CA GLY A 437 -21.46 3.68 -14.11
C GLY A 437 -22.62 2.96 -14.80
N ILE A 438 -22.35 2.37 -15.94
CA ILE A 438 -23.32 1.67 -16.79
C ILE A 438 -22.82 0.25 -17.00
N SER A 439 -23.77 -0.71 -16.94
CA SER A 439 -23.57 -2.09 -17.36
C SER A 439 -24.53 -2.41 -18.52
N GLY A 440 -24.00 -2.86 -19.66
CA GLY A 440 -24.79 -3.12 -20.85
C GLY A 440 -25.05 -1.88 -21.72
N ASN A 441 -26.06 -1.91 -22.56
CA ASN A 441 -26.25 -0.92 -23.63
C ASN A 441 -27.24 0.21 -23.28
N SER A 442 -27.82 0.22 -22.08
CA SER A 442 -28.86 1.20 -21.71
C SER A 442 -28.35 2.20 -20.67
N LEU A 443 -28.34 3.47 -21.04
CA LEU A 443 -28.04 4.57 -20.12
C LEU A 443 -29.03 4.63 -18.94
N LYS A 444 -30.31 4.21 -19.17
CA LYS A 444 -31.34 4.26 -18.12
C LYS A 444 -31.07 3.34 -16.93
N ASN A 445 -30.24 2.32 -17.12
CA ASN A 445 -29.87 1.34 -16.07
C ASN A 445 -28.58 1.70 -15.35
N GLY A 446 -28.04 2.87 -15.60
CA GLY A 446 -26.82 3.33 -14.94
C GLY A 446 -26.99 3.51 -13.43
N LYS A 447 -25.88 3.39 -12.71
CA LYS A 447 -25.79 3.56 -11.27
C LYS A 447 -25.05 4.83 -10.96
N ILE A 448 -25.62 5.65 -10.08
CA ILE A 448 -24.99 6.85 -9.56
C ILE A 448 -24.37 6.50 -8.21
N HIS A 449 -23.11 6.83 -8.04
CA HIS A 449 -22.38 6.71 -6.78
C HIS A 449 -21.92 8.10 -6.37
N LEU A 450 -22.41 8.57 -5.23
CA LEU A 450 -21.98 9.82 -4.61
C LEU A 450 -21.19 9.49 -3.35
N ARG A 451 -19.92 9.88 -3.32
CA ARG A 451 -19.07 9.77 -2.15
C ARG A 451 -18.74 11.16 -1.62
N TRP A 452 -18.95 11.36 -0.34
CA TRP A 452 -18.60 12.57 0.37
C TRP A 452 -17.53 12.24 1.42
N ILE A 453 -16.46 13.01 1.45
CA ILE A 453 -15.38 12.90 2.45
C ILE A 453 -15.26 14.25 3.13
N THR A 454 -15.42 14.30 4.44
CA THR A 454 -15.22 15.50 5.26
C THR A 454 -13.95 15.33 6.08
N ARG A 455 -13.10 16.36 6.12
CA ARG A 455 -11.95 16.42 7.03
C ARG A 455 -12.45 16.83 8.42
N LEU A 456 -11.94 16.17 9.48
CA LEU A 456 -12.32 16.39 10.87
C LEU A 456 -11.23 17.17 11.63
#